data_2be5b82894ff98aea832dfeb27dddc82
#
_entry.id   2be5b82894ff98aea832dfeb27dddc82
#
_cell.length_a   1.000
_cell.length_b   1.000
_cell.length_c   1.000
_cell.angle_alpha   90.00
_cell.angle_beta   90.00
_cell.angle_gamma   90.00
#
_symmetry.space_group_name_H-M   'P 1'
#
loop_
_entity.id
_entity.type
_entity.pdbx_description
1 polymer ?
#
loop_
_entity_poly.entity_id
_entity_poly.type
_entity_poly.pdbx_seq_one_letter_code
_entity_poly.pdbx_strand_id
1 'polypeptide(L)'
;METPENAVHPLTRAEWRAWLTENHTKPQGIWMISYKKATGKPFVPYDEAVEEALCFGWIDSKPNKLDAERSMLWFAPRKPGTGWSRPNKERVARMLAAGLMMPAGIAKVEAAQQDGSWSALDAVENLEIPPDLAAALAGYDAASDHFAAFPRSVKRGILEWIANAKTASTRAKRIAETARLAQENRRANQWR
;
A
#
# COMPACT_ATOMS: atom_id res chain seq x y z
N MET A 1 8.89 4.48 -24.35
CA MET A 1 9.19 3.15 -23.73
C MET A 1 8.24 2.16 -24.37
N GLU A 2 8.73 0.99 -24.78
CA GLU A 2 7.86 -0.05 -25.33
C GLU A 2 6.91 -0.59 -24.26
N THR A 3 5.73 -1.03 -24.71
CA THR A 3 4.74 -1.66 -23.81
C THR A 3 5.30 -3.00 -23.33
N PRO A 4 5.36 -3.28 -22.01
CA PRO A 4 5.83 -4.56 -21.51
C PRO A 4 4.95 -5.71 -22.03
N GLU A 5 5.56 -6.87 -22.29
CA GLU A 5 4.83 -8.06 -22.75
C GLU A 5 3.75 -8.53 -21.77
N ASN A 6 4.01 -8.36 -20.45
CA ASN A 6 3.06 -8.70 -19.39
C ASN A 6 2.19 -7.50 -18.99
N ALA A 7 1.72 -6.73 -19.96
CA ALA A 7 0.85 -5.59 -19.71
C ALA A 7 -0.56 -5.82 -20.28
N VAL A 8 -1.55 -5.20 -19.61
CA VAL A 8 -2.95 -5.15 -20.06
C VAL A 8 -3.41 -3.69 -20.04
N HIS A 9 -4.33 -3.33 -20.92
CA HIS A 9 -4.82 -1.96 -21.05
C HIS A 9 -6.36 -1.94 -21.07
N PRO A 10 -7.01 -2.21 -19.93
CA PRO A 10 -8.46 -2.09 -19.84
C PRO A 10 -8.86 -0.60 -19.90
N LEU A 11 -9.90 -0.30 -20.63
CA LEU A 11 -10.45 1.04 -20.74
C LEU A 11 -11.64 1.26 -19.80
N THR A 12 -12.23 0.17 -19.32
CA THR A 12 -13.38 0.17 -18.42
C THR A 12 -13.17 -0.75 -17.22
N ARG A 13 -13.88 -0.48 -16.13
CA ARG A 13 -13.91 -1.33 -14.93
C ARG A 13 -14.36 -2.76 -15.28
N ALA A 14 -15.33 -2.89 -16.17
CA ALA A 14 -15.84 -4.19 -16.60
C ALA A 14 -14.77 -5.02 -17.34
N GLU A 15 -14.00 -4.40 -18.24
CA GLU A 15 -12.89 -5.07 -18.93
C GLU A 15 -11.80 -5.53 -17.95
N TRP A 16 -11.47 -4.69 -16.95
CA TRP A 16 -10.51 -5.08 -15.91
C TRP A 16 -11.02 -6.26 -15.09
N ARG A 17 -12.29 -6.24 -14.67
CA ARG A 17 -12.91 -7.35 -13.96
C ARG A 17 -12.94 -8.63 -14.81
N ALA A 18 -13.29 -8.54 -16.08
CA ALA A 18 -13.28 -9.68 -17.00
C ALA A 18 -11.87 -10.30 -17.11
N TRP A 19 -10.84 -9.46 -17.27
CA TRP A 19 -9.46 -9.94 -17.30
C TRP A 19 -9.06 -10.66 -15.99
N LEU A 20 -9.39 -10.09 -14.84
CA LEU A 20 -9.12 -10.72 -13.54
C LEU A 20 -9.86 -12.05 -13.38
N THR A 21 -11.09 -12.14 -13.86
CA THR A 21 -11.88 -13.39 -13.82
C THR A 21 -11.13 -14.55 -14.48
N GLU A 22 -10.50 -14.30 -15.60
CA GLU A 22 -9.77 -15.31 -16.38
C GLU A 22 -8.34 -15.54 -15.89
N ASN A 23 -7.72 -14.54 -15.26
CA ASN A 23 -6.29 -14.53 -15.06
C ASN A 23 -5.82 -14.46 -13.59
N HIS A 24 -6.72 -14.31 -12.60
CA HIS A 24 -6.33 -14.11 -11.19
C HIS A 24 -5.56 -15.27 -10.57
N THR A 25 -5.62 -16.47 -11.15
CA THR A 25 -4.87 -17.63 -10.69
C THR A 25 -3.40 -17.65 -11.14
N LYS A 26 -3.00 -16.73 -12.04
CA LYS A 26 -1.62 -16.61 -12.49
C LYS A 26 -0.73 -16.14 -11.32
N PRO A 27 0.44 -16.78 -11.10
CA PRO A 27 1.33 -16.39 -10.00
C PRO A 27 2.12 -15.12 -10.30
N GLN A 28 2.22 -14.71 -11.56
CA GLN A 28 2.96 -13.53 -11.99
C GLN A 28 2.09 -12.28 -11.94
N GLY A 29 2.69 -11.17 -11.51
CA GLY A 29 2.05 -9.87 -11.64
C GLY A 29 2.07 -9.33 -13.07
N ILE A 30 1.29 -8.27 -13.28
CA ILE A 30 1.18 -7.59 -14.57
C ILE A 30 1.25 -6.07 -14.41
N TRP A 31 1.55 -5.38 -15.51
CA TRP A 31 1.37 -3.96 -15.63
C TRP A 31 -0.03 -3.65 -16.18
N MET A 32 -0.85 -2.98 -15.38
CA MET A 32 -2.09 -2.39 -15.87
C MET A 32 -1.78 -1.00 -16.41
N ILE A 33 -2.01 -0.80 -17.72
CA ILE A 33 -1.83 0.48 -18.40
C ILE A 33 -3.11 1.30 -18.24
N SER A 34 -2.96 2.59 -18.01
CA SER A 34 -4.07 3.54 -17.98
C SER A 34 -3.71 4.84 -18.70
N TYR A 35 -4.66 5.41 -19.42
CA TYR A 35 -4.54 6.79 -19.87
C TYR A 35 -4.53 7.75 -18.68
N LYS A 36 -3.73 8.81 -18.79
CA LYS A 36 -3.73 9.91 -17.81
C LYS A 36 -5.03 10.70 -17.95
N LYS A 37 -5.62 11.10 -16.84
CA LYS A 37 -6.88 11.86 -16.80
C LYS A 37 -6.88 13.08 -17.74
N ALA A 38 -5.75 13.75 -17.88
CA ALA A 38 -5.59 14.93 -18.74
C ALA A 38 -5.78 14.67 -20.24
N THR A 39 -5.76 13.40 -20.67
CA THR A 39 -5.96 13.05 -22.10
C THR A 39 -7.43 13.04 -22.53
N GLY A 40 -8.36 13.01 -21.57
CA GLY A 40 -9.80 12.85 -21.85
C GLY A 40 -10.19 11.47 -22.39
N LYS A 41 -9.24 10.52 -22.53
CA LYS A 41 -9.48 9.17 -23.03
C LYS A 41 -10.04 8.28 -21.91
N PRO A 42 -10.80 7.21 -22.23
CA PRO A 42 -11.31 6.26 -21.24
C PRO A 42 -10.18 5.60 -20.46
N PHE A 43 -10.36 5.43 -19.16
CA PHE A 43 -9.43 4.73 -18.27
C PHE A 43 -10.17 4.20 -17.05
N VAL A 44 -9.60 3.20 -16.39
CA VAL A 44 -10.09 2.71 -15.10
C VAL A 44 -9.53 3.59 -13.98
N PRO A 45 -10.37 4.28 -13.18
CA PRO A 45 -9.93 5.03 -12.02
C PRO A 45 -9.16 4.15 -11.03
N TYR A 46 -8.15 4.74 -10.33
CA TYR A 46 -7.30 4.00 -9.40
C TYR A 46 -8.09 3.21 -8.35
N ASP A 47 -9.08 3.86 -7.71
CA ASP A 47 -9.88 3.20 -6.68
C ASP A 47 -10.65 2.00 -7.23
N GLU A 48 -11.26 2.12 -8.41
CA GLU A 48 -11.97 1.02 -9.06
C GLU A 48 -11.01 -0.11 -9.46
N ALA A 49 -9.81 0.23 -9.96
CA ALA A 49 -8.81 -0.76 -10.31
C ALA A 49 -8.35 -1.57 -9.10
N VAL A 50 -8.14 -0.93 -7.95
CA VAL A 50 -7.74 -1.60 -6.70
C VAL A 50 -8.90 -2.39 -6.11
N GLU A 51 -10.14 -1.88 -6.14
CA GLU A 51 -11.33 -2.61 -5.69
C GLU A 51 -11.49 -3.92 -6.43
N GLU A 52 -11.44 -3.90 -7.77
CA GLU A 52 -11.54 -5.11 -8.56
C GLU A 52 -10.39 -6.08 -8.28
N ALA A 53 -9.15 -5.60 -8.20
CA ALA A 53 -8.00 -6.44 -7.86
C ALA A 53 -8.17 -7.14 -6.50
N LEU A 54 -8.62 -6.41 -5.47
CA LEU A 54 -8.90 -6.97 -4.14
C LEU A 54 -9.99 -8.04 -4.16
N CYS A 55 -11.01 -7.88 -5.02
CA CYS A 55 -12.06 -8.88 -5.19
C CYS A 55 -11.50 -10.25 -5.61
N PHE A 56 -10.40 -10.28 -6.32
CA PHE A 56 -9.73 -11.49 -6.82
C PHE A 56 -8.46 -11.85 -6.02
N GLY A 57 -8.18 -11.16 -4.90
CA GLY A 57 -7.02 -11.42 -4.06
C GLY A 57 -5.70 -10.87 -4.61
N TRP A 58 -5.76 -9.89 -5.49
CA TRP A 58 -4.63 -9.14 -6.02
C TRP A 58 -4.47 -7.78 -5.33
N ILE A 59 -3.29 -7.17 -5.47
CA ILE A 59 -2.98 -5.86 -4.92
C ILE A 59 -2.05 -5.10 -5.86
N ASP A 60 -2.18 -3.78 -5.87
CA ASP A 60 -1.26 -2.87 -6.53
C ASP A 60 0.04 -2.69 -5.72
N SER A 61 1.07 -2.19 -6.39
CA SER A 61 2.30 -1.82 -5.68
C SER A 61 2.96 -0.56 -6.26
N LYS A 62 3.72 -0.67 -7.34
CA LYS A 62 4.52 0.44 -7.86
C LYS A 62 3.91 1.06 -9.11
N PRO A 63 3.70 2.39 -9.12
CA PRO A 63 3.39 3.10 -10.36
C PRO A 63 4.65 3.28 -11.21
N ASN A 64 4.45 3.40 -12.53
CA ASN A 64 5.50 3.77 -13.45
C ASN A 64 4.93 4.62 -14.61
N LYS A 65 5.80 5.40 -15.24
CA LYS A 65 5.46 6.16 -16.45
C LYS A 65 5.68 5.25 -17.67
N LEU A 66 4.73 5.22 -18.59
CA LEU A 66 4.90 4.54 -19.88
C LEU A 66 5.32 5.54 -20.96
N ASP A 67 4.50 6.58 -21.20
CA ASP A 67 4.77 7.61 -22.21
C ASP A 67 4.14 8.97 -21.85
N ALA A 68 3.95 9.85 -22.82
CA ALA A 68 3.35 11.16 -22.58
C ALA A 68 1.90 11.06 -22.11
N GLU A 69 1.12 10.13 -22.65
CA GLU A 69 -0.32 9.99 -22.41
C GLU A 69 -0.68 8.91 -21.40
N ARG A 70 0.22 7.90 -21.18
CA ARG A 70 -0.08 6.70 -20.40
C ARG A 70 0.85 6.53 -19.21
N SER A 71 0.30 5.97 -18.16
CA SER A 71 1.00 5.43 -16.99
C SER A 71 0.68 3.96 -16.84
N MET A 72 1.40 3.28 -15.97
CA MET A 72 1.13 1.89 -15.63
C MET A 72 1.30 1.67 -14.14
N LEU A 73 0.51 0.73 -13.61
CA LEU A 73 0.52 0.34 -12.22
C LEU A 73 0.70 -1.17 -12.15
N TRP A 74 1.61 -1.62 -11.29
CA TRP A 74 1.86 -3.06 -11.10
C TRP A 74 0.82 -3.67 -10.20
N PHE A 75 0.15 -4.72 -10.68
CA PHE A 75 -0.74 -5.57 -9.91
C PHE A 75 -0.17 -6.99 -9.80
N ALA A 76 -0.35 -7.63 -8.65
CA ALA A 76 0.11 -9.00 -8.43
C ALA A 76 -0.77 -9.70 -7.37
N PRO A 77 -0.78 -11.05 -7.35
CA PRO A 77 -1.40 -11.79 -6.27
C PRO A 77 -0.86 -11.35 -4.91
N ARG A 78 -1.77 -11.11 -3.95
CA ARG A 78 -1.38 -10.68 -2.62
C ARG A 78 -0.63 -11.79 -1.89
N LYS A 79 0.57 -11.46 -1.39
CA LYS A 79 1.40 -12.40 -0.63
C LYS A 79 0.88 -12.55 0.80
N PRO A 80 0.92 -13.77 1.38
CA PRO A 80 0.61 -13.99 2.80
C PRO A 80 1.48 -13.12 3.72
N GLY A 81 0.97 -12.79 4.90
CA GLY A 81 1.70 -12.03 5.92
C GLY A 81 1.93 -10.55 5.60
N THR A 82 1.41 -10.02 4.47
CA THR A 82 1.53 -8.59 4.17
C THR A 82 0.41 -7.80 4.84
N GLY A 83 0.78 -6.73 5.58
CA GLY A 83 -0.17 -5.88 6.29
C GLY A 83 -1.24 -5.25 5.38
N TRP A 84 -2.42 -5.03 5.92
CA TRP A 84 -3.55 -4.41 5.24
C TRP A 84 -3.72 -2.96 5.68
N SER A 85 -3.61 -2.04 4.74
CA SER A 85 -3.87 -0.62 5.01
C SER A 85 -5.36 -0.37 5.23
N ARG A 86 -5.68 0.66 6.01
CA ARG A 86 -7.08 1.06 6.27
C ARG A 86 -7.87 1.28 4.97
N PRO A 87 -7.38 2.02 3.94
CA PRO A 87 -8.12 2.18 2.70
C PRO A 87 -8.46 0.84 2.01
N ASN A 88 -7.57 -0.15 2.07
CA ASN A 88 -7.84 -1.46 1.46
C ASN A 88 -8.85 -2.28 2.26
N LYS A 89 -8.84 -2.19 3.59
CA LYS A 89 -9.90 -2.79 4.42
C LYS A 89 -11.28 -2.18 4.13
N GLU A 90 -11.33 -0.85 3.98
CA GLU A 90 -12.56 -0.12 3.63
C GLU A 90 -13.07 -0.51 2.23
N ARG A 91 -12.16 -0.68 1.24
CA ARG A 91 -12.52 -1.19 -0.09
C ARG A 91 -13.10 -2.60 0.00
N VAL A 92 -12.44 -3.51 0.73
CA VAL A 92 -12.95 -4.88 0.95
C VAL A 92 -14.34 -4.86 1.58
N ALA A 93 -14.55 -4.04 2.61
CA ALA A 93 -15.86 -3.92 3.26
C ALA A 93 -16.95 -3.46 2.28
N ARG A 94 -16.66 -2.47 1.42
CA ARG A 94 -17.59 -2.02 0.37
C ARG A 94 -17.88 -3.12 -0.65
N MET A 95 -16.85 -3.85 -1.08
CA MET A 95 -17.00 -4.91 -2.09
C MET A 95 -17.75 -6.14 -1.53
N LEU A 96 -17.57 -6.46 -0.24
CA LEU A 96 -18.36 -7.48 0.45
C LEU A 96 -19.83 -7.07 0.53
N ALA A 97 -20.12 -5.85 0.95
CA ALA A 97 -21.48 -5.32 1.05
C ALA A 97 -22.20 -5.28 -0.30
N ALA A 98 -21.46 -5.05 -1.39
CA ALA A 98 -21.98 -5.06 -2.77
C ALA A 98 -22.09 -6.47 -3.37
N GLY A 99 -21.67 -7.53 -2.69
CA GLY A 99 -21.68 -8.90 -3.22
C GLY A 99 -20.68 -9.13 -4.38
N LEU A 100 -19.64 -8.29 -4.48
CA LEU A 100 -18.69 -8.31 -5.60
C LEU A 100 -17.40 -9.09 -5.30
N MET A 101 -17.15 -9.46 -4.04
CA MET A 101 -15.98 -10.25 -3.66
C MET A 101 -16.07 -11.67 -4.22
N MET A 102 -14.96 -12.11 -4.82
CA MET A 102 -14.83 -13.47 -5.35
C MET A 102 -14.18 -14.39 -4.30
N PRO A 103 -14.37 -15.72 -4.39
CA PRO A 103 -13.80 -16.68 -3.44
C PRO A 103 -12.29 -16.50 -3.21
N ALA A 104 -11.52 -16.19 -4.25
CA ALA A 104 -10.08 -15.94 -4.15
C ALA A 104 -9.74 -14.70 -3.30
N GLY A 105 -10.53 -13.64 -3.41
CA GLY A 105 -10.37 -12.43 -2.58
C GLY A 105 -10.76 -12.68 -1.14
N ILE A 106 -11.88 -13.39 -0.90
CA ILE A 106 -12.35 -13.77 0.44
C ILE A 106 -11.28 -14.61 1.15
N ALA A 107 -10.74 -15.63 0.49
CA ALA A 107 -9.69 -16.48 1.04
C ALA A 107 -8.43 -15.68 1.47
N LYS A 108 -8.07 -14.60 0.75
CA LYS A 108 -6.95 -13.72 1.17
C LYS A 108 -7.28 -12.90 2.41
N VAL A 109 -8.52 -12.48 2.58
CA VAL A 109 -8.97 -11.76 3.79
C VAL A 109 -8.97 -12.70 4.99
N GLU A 110 -9.55 -13.89 4.85
CA GLU A 110 -9.60 -14.92 5.92
C GLU A 110 -8.20 -15.34 6.36
N ALA A 111 -7.30 -15.62 5.42
CA ALA A 111 -5.91 -15.95 5.72
C ALA A 111 -5.21 -14.80 6.48
N ALA A 112 -5.45 -13.54 6.11
CA ALA A 112 -4.88 -12.39 6.78
C ALA A 112 -5.45 -12.19 8.21
N GLN A 113 -6.71 -12.54 8.44
CA GLN A 113 -7.32 -12.52 9.77
C GLN A 113 -6.74 -13.63 10.67
N GLN A 114 -6.46 -14.80 10.10
CA GLN A 114 -5.88 -15.93 10.81
C GLN A 114 -4.40 -15.71 11.17
N ASP A 115 -3.60 -15.13 10.25
CA ASP A 115 -2.17 -14.89 10.47
C ASP A 115 -1.86 -13.56 11.16
N GLY A 116 -2.88 -12.74 11.47
CA GLY A 116 -2.76 -11.44 12.12
C GLY A 116 -2.35 -10.28 11.19
N SER A 117 -2.04 -10.53 9.92
CA SER A 117 -1.62 -9.48 8.97
C SER A 117 -2.75 -8.50 8.63
N TRP A 118 -4.01 -8.90 8.87
CA TRP A 118 -5.16 -8.01 8.73
C TRP A 118 -5.07 -6.79 9.65
N SER A 119 -4.68 -6.97 10.91
CA SER A 119 -4.58 -5.91 11.93
C SER A 119 -3.18 -5.36 12.14
N ALA A 120 -2.16 -5.91 11.46
CA ALA A 120 -0.75 -5.55 11.66
C ALA A 120 -0.43 -4.07 11.46
N LEU A 121 -1.21 -3.34 10.67
CA LEU A 121 -1.02 -1.90 10.43
C LEU A 121 -1.99 -1.00 11.21
N ASP A 122 -2.85 -1.53 12.08
CA ASP A 122 -3.87 -0.72 12.76
C ASP A 122 -3.26 0.36 13.67
N ALA A 123 -2.26 0.01 14.47
CA ALA A 123 -1.50 0.96 15.29
C ALA A 123 -0.82 2.05 14.42
N VAL A 124 -0.24 1.65 13.28
CA VAL A 124 0.37 2.58 12.32
C VAL A 124 -0.68 3.54 11.72
N GLU A 125 -1.83 3.01 11.32
CA GLU A 125 -2.94 3.82 10.77
C GLU A 125 -3.55 4.76 11.81
N ASN A 126 -3.52 4.38 13.10
CA ASN A 126 -3.92 5.22 14.22
C ASN A 126 -2.81 6.23 14.62
N LEU A 127 -1.62 6.15 14.03
CA LEU A 127 -0.44 6.94 14.41
C LEU A 127 -0.01 6.69 15.86
N GLU A 128 -0.19 5.48 16.37
CA GLU A 128 0.25 5.10 17.69
C GLU A 128 1.78 5.03 17.72
N ILE A 129 2.39 5.83 18.60
CA ILE A 129 3.84 5.87 18.77
C ILE A 129 4.23 4.72 19.70
N PRO A 130 5.01 3.73 19.23
CA PRO A 130 5.40 2.62 20.09
C PRO A 130 6.34 3.07 21.21
N PRO A 131 6.34 2.40 22.39
CA PRO A 131 7.09 2.85 23.57
C PRO A 131 8.58 3.04 23.33
N ASP A 132 9.19 2.18 22.52
CA ASP A 132 10.62 2.26 22.17
C ASP A 132 10.94 3.51 21.32
N LEU A 133 10.05 3.90 20.41
CA LEU A 133 10.18 5.16 19.66
C LEU A 133 9.92 6.36 20.56
N ALA A 134 8.91 6.31 21.42
CA ALA A 134 8.61 7.39 22.36
C ALA A 134 9.79 7.68 23.28
N ALA A 135 10.40 6.64 23.85
CA ALA A 135 11.60 6.75 24.68
C ALA A 135 12.79 7.35 23.90
N ALA A 136 13.01 6.94 22.66
CA ALA A 136 14.08 7.48 21.82
C ALA A 136 13.88 8.96 21.48
N LEU A 137 12.64 9.37 21.17
CA LEU A 137 12.30 10.77 20.92
C LEU A 137 12.49 11.63 22.18
N ALA A 138 12.08 11.14 23.35
CA ALA A 138 12.25 11.84 24.63
C ALA A 138 13.73 12.01 25.05
N GLY A 139 14.64 11.27 24.45
CA GLY A 139 16.09 11.43 24.64
C GLY A 139 16.70 12.68 23.98
N TYR A 140 15.90 13.49 23.28
CA TYR A 140 16.31 14.71 22.61
C TYR A 140 15.36 15.86 22.94
N ASP A 141 15.86 17.07 23.08
CA ASP A 141 15.09 18.23 23.57
C ASP A 141 13.90 18.60 22.68
N ALA A 142 14.04 18.51 21.35
CA ALA A 142 13.02 18.97 20.39
C ALA A 142 12.40 17.84 19.52
N ALA A 143 12.91 16.60 19.62
CA ALA A 143 12.51 15.55 18.68
C ALA A 143 11.03 15.16 18.80
N SER A 144 10.49 15.13 20.03
CA SER A 144 9.08 14.80 20.26
C SER A 144 8.15 15.83 19.62
N ASP A 145 8.42 17.13 19.80
CA ASP A 145 7.60 18.20 19.25
C ASP A 145 7.67 18.25 17.72
N HIS A 146 8.87 18.13 17.17
CA HIS A 146 9.05 18.08 15.71
C HIS A 146 8.37 16.86 15.10
N PHE A 147 8.50 15.68 15.72
CA PHE A 147 7.81 14.47 15.24
C PHE A 147 6.29 14.62 15.31
N ALA A 148 5.76 15.21 16.39
CA ALA A 148 4.32 15.46 16.53
C ALA A 148 3.80 16.40 15.44
N ALA A 149 4.58 17.41 15.05
CA ALA A 149 4.26 18.40 14.03
C ALA A 149 4.36 17.85 12.59
N PHE A 150 4.97 16.69 12.35
CA PHE A 150 5.06 16.12 11.01
C PHE A 150 3.67 15.82 10.44
N PRO A 151 3.47 16.00 9.11
CA PRO A 151 2.21 15.63 8.44
C PRO A 151 1.83 14.16 8.71
N ARG A 152 0.52 13.89 8.75
CA ARG A 152 -0.01 12.54 8.99
C ARG A 152 0.65 11.47 8.10
N SER A 153 0.79 11.73 6.80
CA SER A 153 1.39 10.80 5.84
C SER A 153 2.85 10.49 6.15
N VAL A 154 3.59 11.47 6.64
CA VAL A 154 5.01 11.32 7.04
C VAL A 154 5.11 10.45 8.29
N LYS A 155 4.33 10.76 9.32
CA LYS A 155 4.28 9.94 10.57
C LYS A 155 3.92 8.50 10.25
N ARG A 156 2.85 8.30 9.49
CA ARG A 156 2.41 6.97 9.05
C ARG A 156 3.54 6.22 8.32
N GLY A 157 4.20 6.86 7.36
CA GLY A 157 5.30 6.23 6.61
C GLY A 157 6.49 5.84 7.49
N ILE A 158 6.85 6.67 8.47
CA ILE A 158 7.92 6.37 9.43
C ILE A 158 7.51 5.21 10.34
N LEU A 159 6.30 5.23 10.89
CA LEU A 159 5.78 4.18 11.77
C LEU A 159 5.69 2.84 11.04
N GLU A 160 5.19 2.83 9.80
CA GLU A 160 5.16 1.63 8.96
C GLU A 160 6.57 1.10 8.66
N TRP A 161 7.51 1.98 8.35
CA TRP A 161 8.90 1.60 8.13
C TRP A 161 9.53 0.96 9.37
N ILE A 162 9.28 1.51 10.57
CA ILE A 162 9.74 0.92 11.84
C ILE A 162 9.06 -0.43 12.09
N ALA A 163 7.73 -0.53 11.90
CA ALA A 163 6.97 -1.75 12.11
C ALA A 163 7.42 -2.89 11.19
N ASN A 164 7.78 -2.58 9.94
CA ASN A 164 8.26 -3.54 8.95
C ASN A 164 9.72 -3.98 9.14
N ALA A 165 10.37 -3.64 10.26
CA ALA A 165 11.71 -4.12 10.55
C ALA A 165 11.69 -5.61 10.88
N LYS A 166 12.38 -6.43 10.09
CA LYS A 166 12.41 -7.90 10.25
C LYS A 166 13.24 -8.38 11.45
N THR A 167 14.16 -7.54 11.98
CA THR A 167 15.02 -7.87 13.12
C THR A 167 14.99 -6.76 14.15
N ALA A 168 15.21 -7.11 15.42
CA ALA A 168 15.33 -6.13 16.50
C ALA A 168 16.44 -5.10 16.23
N SER A 169 17.57 -5.51 15.67
CA SER A 169 18.67 -4.61 15.31
C SER A 169 18.26 -3.60 14.25
N THR A 170 17.55 -4.04 13.20
CA THR A 170 17.03 -3.14 12.17
C THR A 170 16.00 -2.17 12.73
N ARG A 171 15.13 -2.64 13.64
CA ARG A 171 14.13 -1.80 14.31
C ARG A 171 14.82 -0.73 15.15
N ALA A 172 15.78 -1.11 15.98
CA ALA A 172 16.53 -0.18 16.83
C ALA A 172 17.25 0.89 16.00
N LYS A 173 17.90 0.53 14.88
CA LYS A 173 18.53 1.48 13.96
C LYS A 173 17.53 2.49 13.37
N ARG A 174 16.36 2.03 12.94
CA ARG A 174 15.29 2.89 12.37
C ARG A 174 14.75 3.86 13.42
N ILE A 175 14.56 3.40 14.65
CA ILE A 175 14.13 4.24 15.78
C ILE A 175 15.18 5.31 16.10
N ALA A 176 16.44 4.92 16.27
CA ALA A 176 17.52 5.86 16.55
C ALA A 176 17.68 6.91 15.44
N GLU A 177 17.62 6.49 14.18
CA GLU A 177 17.64 7.40 13.03
C GLU A 177 16.46 8.37 13.05
N THR A 178 15.25 7.88 13.34
CA THR A 178 14.06 8.72 13.44
C THR A 178 14.20 9.79 14.51
N ALA A 179 14.63 9.42 15.72
CA ALA A 179 14.77 10.36 16.82
C ALA A 179 15.86 11.42 16.53
N ARG A 180 17.03 11.00 16.04
CA ARG A 180 18.11 11.90 15.66
C ARG A 180 17.68 12.89 14.57
N LEU A 181 17.01 12.43 13.52
CA LEU A 181 16.55 13.30 12.44
C LEU A 181 15.41 14.23 12.90
N ALA A 182 14.52 13.75 13.76
CA ALA A 182 13.45 14.57 14.32
C ALA A 182 14.01 15.71 15.18
N GLN A 183 15.10 15.51 15.93
CA GLN A 183 15.79 16.58 16.64
C GLN A 183 16.17 17.75 15.72
N GLU A 184 16.56 17.44 14.48
CA GLU A 184 16.94 18.41 13.44
C GLU A 184 15.73 18.90 12.62
N ASN A 185 14.50 18.61 13.03
CA ASN A 185 13.25 18.82 12.26
C ASN A 185 13.30 18.19 10.85
N ARG A 186 13.97 17.06 10.72
CA ARG A 186 14.14 16.29 9.49
C ARG A 186 13.35 14.99 9.58
N ARG A 187 12.86 14.54 8.44
CA ARG A 187 12.02 13.35 8.31
C ARG A 187 12.87 12.13 7.99
N ALA A 188 12.73 11.06 8.75
CA ALA A 188 13.31 9.76 8.41
C ALA A 188 12.55 9.11 7.25
N ASN A 189 13.18 8.10 6.59
CA ASN A 189 12.56 7.31 5.52
C ASN A 189 11.95 8.16 4.38
N GLN A 190 12.58 9.27 4.02
CA GLN A 190 12.17 10.07 2.87
C GLN A 190 13.09 9.75 1.69
N TRP A 191 12.51 9.35 0.57
CA TRP A 191 13.24 9.22 -0.69
C TRP A 191 13.59 10.62 -1.20
N ARG A 192 14.85 10.83 -1.52
CA ARG A 192 15.34 12.05 -2.16
C ARG A 192 15.14 11.98 -3.66
#